data_5eb9a8d9a3f92b59f0807846ca7e09ad
#
_entry.id   5eb9a8d9a3f92b59f0807846ca7e09ad
#
_cell.length_a   1.000
_cell.length_b   1.000
_cell.length_c   1.000
_cell.angle_alpha   90.00
_cell.angle_beta   90.00
_cell.angle_gamma   90.00
#
_symmetry.space_group_name_H-M   'P 1'
#
loop_
_entity.id
_entity.type
_entity.pdbx_description
1 polymer ?
#
loop_
_entity_poly.entity_id
_entity_poly.type
_entity_poly.pdbx_seq_one_letter_code
_entity_poly.pdbx_strand_id
1 'polypeptide(L)'
;MTAISGLQRALLALLASVLVTFALPSVAHEISMAEMSVRETAPGQFVWGWTTPGKLRPVAQDLQPKWPDGCLGDAQVVRCGPNGLAGKVGVEGVGKTYSAAIIRIHWRSGEKGRVTTVHTITAAQPQVQLFGAATDTRGAGEVAYAYAVLGVEHILGGIDHLLFVISLLFLVGFQRRLVLTITAFTVAHSLTLAASALGWLTLRGPPVEAVIALSIVLVAAEALHGRDTWTRRWPAMVAFFFGLVHGLGFASALREIGLPQEHVVTALLTFNFGVEVGQLLVVASAFGLTWLLGRWHASGPLAMGRVTPASKMSMNLRTVSLYGIGVAAAFWSISRIAAIAA
;
A
#
# COMPACT_ATOMS: atom_id res chain seq x y z
N MET A 1 -35.81 -11.47 31.25
CA MET A 1 -34.39 -11.84 31.13
C MET A 1 -34.32 -12.99 30.13
N THR A 2 -34.02 -12.70 28.86
CA THR A 2 -33.99 -13.70 27.76
C THR A 2 -32.67 -14.48 27.86
N ALA A 3 -32.77 -15.79 28.02
CA ALA A 3 -31.61 -16.69 28.04
C ALA A 3 -30.86 -16.65 26.70
N ILE A 4 -29.58 -16.27 26.73
CA ILE A 4 -28.67 -16.28 25.60
C ILE A 4 -28.60 -17.72 25.09
N SER A 5 -28.95 -17.97 23.81
CA SER A 5 -28.93 -19.29 23.18
C SER A 5 -27.51 -19.89 23.18
N GLY A 6 -27.40 -21.23 23.22
CA GLY A 6 -26.11 -21.92 23.23
C GLY A 6 -25.18 -21.51 22.08
N LEU A 7 -25.73 -21.17 20.90
CA LEU A 7 -25.01 -20.67 19.75
C LEU A 7 -24.39 -19.29 20.01
N GLN A 8 -25.10 -18.39 20.70
CA GLN A 8 -24.59 -17.07 21.05
C GLN A 8 -23.44 -17.15 22.07
N ARG A 9 -23.53 -18.11 23.02
CA ARG A 9 -22.42 -18.36 23.97
C ARG A 9 -21.19 -18.94 23.28
N ALA A 10 -21.37 -19.85 22.32
CA ALA A 10 -20.27 -20.38 21.51
C ALA A 10 -19.61 -19.31 20.64
N LEU A 11 -20.40 -18.41 20.03
CA LEU A 11 -19.87 -17.28 19.24
C LEU A 11 -19.12 -16.28 20.10
N LEU A 12 -19.62 -15.95 21.28
CA LEU A 12 -18.95 -15.08 22.23
C LEU A 12 -17.65 -15.70 22.77
N ALA A 13 -17.64 -17.01 23.03
CA ALA A 13 -16.44 -17.71 23.44
C ALA A 13 -15.39 -17.78 22.31
N LEU A 14 -15.82 -17.98 21.07
CA LEU A 14 -14.94 -17.94 19.89
C LEU A 14 -14.36 -16.54 19.66
N LEU A 15 -15.20 -15.50 19.77
CA LEU A 15 -14.75 -14.10 19.68
C LEU A 15 -13.78 -13.74 20.81
N ALA A 16 -14.05 -14.17 22.03
CA ALA A 16 -13.16 -13.97 23.17
C ALA A 16 -11.83 -14.72 22.99
N SER A 17 -11.85 -15.95 22.46
CA SER A 17 -10.62 -16.72 22.16
C SER A 17 -9.80 -16.05 21.07
N VAL A 18 -10.44 -15.54 20.01
CA VAL A 18 -9.77 -14.77 18.95
C VAL A 18 -9.17 -13.48 19.51
N LEU A 19 -9.91 -12.73 20.33
CA LEU A 19 -9.40 -11.52 20.99
C LEU A 19 -8.22 -11.80 21.92
N VAL A 20 -8.23 -12.91 22.67
CA VAL A 20 -7.14 -13.31 23.57
C VAL A 20 -5.90 -13.76 22.78
N THR A 21 -6.05 -14.42 21.63
CA THR A 21 -4.90 -14.81 20.78
C THR A 21 -4.24 -13.60 20.10
N PHE A 22 -4.97 -12.49 19.88
CA PHE A 22 -4.40 -11.23 19.38
C PHE A 22 -3.87 -10.31 20.49
N ALA A 23 -4.14 -10.61 21.77
CA ALA A 23 -3.63 -9.88 22.93
C ALA A 23 -2.31 -10.43 23.47
N LEU A 24 -1.47 -11.03 22.61
CA LEU A 24 -0.09 -11.32 22.97
C LEU A 24 0.62 -10.01 23.29
N PRO A 25 1.36 -9.94 24.42
CA PRO A 25 2.08 -8.73 24.76
C PRO A 25 3.04 -8.42 23.62
N SER A 26 2.76 -7.32 22.91
CA SER A 26 3.75 -6.68 22.06
C SER A 26 4.89 -6.27 22.99
N VAL A 27 5.97 -7.00 22.99
CA VAL A 27 7.21 -6.56 23.60
C VAL A 27 7.56 -5.27 22.88
N ALA A 28 7.38 -4.15 23.53
CA ALA A 28 7.83 -2.86 23.05
C ALA A 28 9.36 -2.91 23.03
N HIS A 29 9.93 -3.38 21.92
CA HIS A 29 11.34 -3.19 21.66
C HIS A 29 11.56 -1.68 21.60
N GLU A 30 12.47 -1.17 22.40
CA GLU A 30 12.99 0.20 22.22
C GLU A 30 13.29 0.34 20.73
N ILE A 31 12.66 1.34 20.10
CA ILE A 31 12.83 1.60 18.66
C ILE A 31 14.24 2.15 18.48
N SER A 32 15.20 1.25 18.31
CA SER A 32 16.56 1.63 17.96
C SER A 32 16.62 1.76 16.44
N MET A 33 16.81 2.97 15.94
CA MET A 33 16.98 3.26 14.53
C MET A 33 18.45 3.55 14.23
N ALA A 34 18.97 2.97 13.14
CA ALA A 34 20.26 3.32 12.57
C ALA A 34 20.06 4.28 11.39
N GLU A 35 20.91 5.27 11.25
CA GLU A 35 20.88 6.19 10.12
C GLU A 35 22.16 6.03 9.28
N MET A 36 22.00 5.84 7.98
CA MET A 36 23.07 5.80 7.00
C MET A 36 23.00 7.03 6.09
N SER A 37 24.10 7.78 6.02
CA SER A 37 24.24 8.87 5.07
C SER A 37 25.00 8.39 3.84
N VAL A 38 24.45 8.63 2.67
CA VAL A 38 25.05 8.34 1.37
C VAL A 38 25.15 9.66 0.61
N ARG A 39 26.34 10.06 0.18
CA ARG A 39 26.55 11.33 -0.50
C ARG A 39 27.20 11.11 -1.86
N GLU A 40 26.58 11.61 -2.90
CA GLU A 40 27.17 11.64 -4.24
C GLU A 40 28.31 12.68 -4.29
N THR A 41 29.51 12.23 -4.60
CA THR A 41 30.73 13.06 -4.71
C THR A 41 31.08 13.38 -6.16
N ALA A 42 30.84 12.41 -7.06
CA ALA A 42 30.94 12.57 -8.51
C ALA A 42 29.84 11.70 -9.16
N PRO A 43 29.51 11.92 -10.44
CA PRO A 43 28.53 11.08 -11.14
C PRO A 43 28.84 9.59 -10.98
N GLY A 44 27.89 8.84 -10.39
CA GLY A 44 28.06 7.42 -10.11
C GLY A 44 29.03 7.06 -8.97
N GLN A 45 29.57 8.04 -8.23
CA GLN A 45 30.43 7.80 -7.07
C GLN A 45 29.79 8.34 -5.81
N PHE A 46 29.66 7.48 -4.81
CA PHE A 46 29.03 7.79 -3.54
C PHE A 46 29.96 7.46 -2.37
N VAL A 47 29.98 8.35 -1.38
CA VAL A 47 30.58 8.08 -0.08
C VAL A 47 29.46 7.82 0.91
N TRP A 48 29.60 6.76 1.68
CA TRP A 48 28.57 6.37 2.64
C TRP A 48 29.16 6.12 4.04
N GLY A 49 28.31 6.21 5.04
CA GLY A 49 28.67 5.89 6.41
C GLY A 49 27.47 5.90 7.32
N TRP A 50 27.54 5.12 8.40
CA TRP A 50 26.55 5.18 9.44
C TRP A 50 26.70 6.44 10.27
N THR A 51 25.62 7.15 10.49
CA THR A 51 25.55 8.30 11.39
C THR A 51 24.93 7.87 12.71
N THR A 52 25.51 8.33 13.82
CA THR A 52 24.92 8.09 15.14
C THR A 52 23.92 9.19 15.47
N PRO A 53 22.62 8.89 15.59
CA PRO A 53 21.67 9.82 16.19
C PRO A 53 21.93 9.86 17.71
N GLY A 54 22.56 10.94 18.19
CA GLY A 54 22.86 11.16 19.62
C GLY A 54 24.20 10.59 20.09
N LYS A 55 24.80 11.26 21.05
CA LYS A 55 26.21 11.17 21.46
C LYS A 55 26.74 9.86 22.07
N LEU A 56 26.07 8.70 22.02
CA LEU A 56 26.40 7.61 22.96
C LEU A 56 26.31 6.15 22.49
N ARG A 57 26.33 5.82 21.18
CA ARG A 57 26.50 4.38 20.83
C ARG A 57 27.40 4.19 19.60
N PRO A 58 28.27 3.15 19.61
CA PRO A 58 29.09 2.82 18.47
C PRO A 58 28.23 2.41 17.28
N VAL A 59 28.74 2.76 16.11
CA VAL A 59 28.20 2.46 14.79
C VAL A 59 27.71 1.02 14.70
N ALA A 60 26.60 0.83 14.04
CA ALA A 60 25.93 -0.43 13.76
C ALA A 60 26.86 -1.46 13.08
N GLN A 61 27.70 -2.13 13.86
CA GLN A 61 28.63 -3.15 13.36
C GLN A 61 27.89 -4.36 12.76
N ASP A 62 26.61 -4.56 13.12
CA ASP A 62 25.80 -5.68 12.68
C ASP A 62 24.97 -5.36 11.42
N LEU A 63 25.02 -4.13 10.90
CA LEU A 63 24.26 -3.72 9.73
C LEU A 63 25.16 -3.62 8.51
N GLN A 64 24.82 -4.38 7.47
CA GLN A 64 25.55 -4.37 6.20
C GLN A 64 24.66 -3.86 5.06
N PRO A 65 25.04 -2.79 4.36
CA PRO A 65 24.30 -2.32 3.20
C PRO A 65 24.47 -3.31 2.04
N LYS A 66 23.35 -3.59 1.37
CA LYS A 66 23.31 -4.29 0.07
C LYS A 66 23.08 -3.26 -1.01
N TRP A 67 24.06 -3.15 -1.89
CA TRP A 67 24.01 -2.24 -3.03
C TRP A 67 23.38 -2.90 -4.25
N PRO A 68 22.83 -2.12 -5.20
CA PRO A 68 22.29 -2.66 -6.47
C PRO A 68 23.34 -3.42 -7.28
N ASP A 69 22.90 -4.34 -8.16
CA ASP A 69 23.76 -5.17 -9.04
C ASP A 69 24.58 -4.29 -9.98
N GLY A 70 24.64 -3.20 -10.19
CA GLY A 70 25.50 -2.32 -10.99
C GLY A 70 26.49 -1.50 -10.17
N CYS A 71 26.49 -1.69 -8.85
CA CYS A 71 27.32 -0.92 -7.93
C CYS A 71 28.35 -1.80 -7.23
N LEU A 72 29.59 -1.33 -7.19
CA LEU A 72 30.68 -1.94 -6.44
C LEU A 72 30.93 -1.12 -5.17
N GLY A 73 30.60 -1.70 -4.03
CA GLY A 73 30.85 -1.09 -2.71
C GLY A 73 32.19 -1.53 -2.14
N ASP A 74 32.99 -0.56 -1.70
CA ASP A 74 34.21 -0.76 -0.95
C ASP A 74 34.17 0.10 0.30
N ALA A 75 34.61 -0.42 1.43
CA ALA A 75 34.63 0.18 2.78
C ALA A 75 33.64 1.35 3.03
N GLN A 76 33.88 2.51 2.42
CA GLN A 76 33.05 3.73 2.54
C GLN A 76 32.70 4.37 1.18
N VAL A 77 33.07 3.72 0.08
CA VAL A 77 32.85 4.25 -1.28
C VAL A 77 32.05 3.25 -2.08
N VAL A 78 31.02 3.74 -2.78
CA VAL A 78 30.25 2.94 -3.74
C VAL A 78 30.43 3.55 -5.12
N ARG A 79 30.79 2.73 -6.08
CA ARG A 79 30.91 3.10 -7.48
C ARG A 79 29.85 2.39 -8.27
N CYS A 80 28.95 3.15 -8.87
CA CYS A 80 27.88 2.68 -9.73
C CYS A 80 28.19 3.00 -11.19
N GLY A 81 27.63 2.22 -12.10
CA GLY A 81 27.75 2.47 -13.52
C GLY A 81 27.08 3.78 -13.97
N PRO A 82 26.90 3.99 -15.29
CA PRO A 82 26.34 5.22 -15.86
C PRO A 82 24.93 5.55 -15.35
N ASN A 83 24.19 4.55 -14.87
CA ASN A 83 22.85 4.73 -14.32
C ASN A 83 22.85 5.25 -12.86
N GLY A 84 24.02 5.52 -12.27
CA GLY A 84 24.15 5.96 -10.89
C GLY A 84 23.66 4.91 -9.89
N LEU A 85 23.23 5.36 -8.70
CA LEU A 85 22.70 4.49 -7.65
C LEU A 85 21.22 4.12 -7.95
N ALA A 86 21.04 3.26 -8.94
CA ALA A 86 19.74 2.76 -9.38
C ALA A 86 19.61 1.26 -9.10
N GLY A 87 18.43 0.82 -8.65
CA GLY A 87 18.16 -0.58 -8.32
C GLY A 87 17.74 -0.77 -6.86
N LYS A 88 17.76 -2.02 -6.37
CA LYS A 88 17.35 -2.34 -5.00
C LYS A 88 18.49 -2.12 -4.03
N VAL A 89 18.29 -1.24 -3.06
CA VAL A 89 19.19 -1.05 -1.92
C VAL A 89 18.56 -1.70 -0.69
N GLY A 90 19.33 -2.45 0.04
CA GLY A 90 18.90 -3.12 1.27
C GLY A 90 19.87 -2.91 2.41
N VAL A 91 19.46 -3.30 3.61
CA VAL A 91 20.33 -3.38 4.79
C VAL A 91 20.10 -4.71 5.49
N GLU A 92 21.12 -5.55 5.53
CA GLU A 92 21.09 -6.78 6.31
C GLU A 92 21.23 -6.49 7.80
N GLY A 93 20.60 -7.31 8.63
CA GLY A 93 20.65 -7.19 10.10
C GLY A 93 19.52 -6.35 10.71
N VAL A 94 18.70 -5.67 9.92
CA VAL A 94 17.50 -4.99 10.40
C VAL A 94 16.48 -6.01 10.93
N GLY A 95 15.84 -5.68 12.04
CA GLY A 95 14.92 -6.58 12.76
C GLY A 95 15.58 -7.40 13.87
N LYS A 96 16.90 -7.29 14.07
CA LYS A 96 17.64 -7.90 15.19
C LYS A 96 17.90 -6.85 16.29
N THR A 97 18.99 -6.13 16.17
CA THR A 97 19.38 -5.06 17.11
C THR A 97 18.71 -3.73 16.80
N TYR A 98 18.40 -3.49 15.54
CA TYR A 98 17.75 -2.26 15.06
C TYR A 98 16.39 -2.58 14.42
N SER A 99 15.36 -1.88 14.85
CA SER A 99 14.00 -2.03 14.32
C SER A 99 13.87 -1.49 12.90
N ALA A 100 14.67 -0.47 12.56
CA ALA A 100 14.71 0.14 11.24
C ALA A 100 16.10 0.74 10.93
N ALA A 101 16.41 0.84 9.63
CA ALA A 101 17.54 1.60 9.12
C ALA A 101 17.02 2.72 8.21
N ILE A 102 17.44 3.95 8.46
CA ILE A 102 17.13 5.12 7.65
C ILE A 102 18.31 5.37 6.73
N ILE A 103 18.08 5.38 5.43
CA ILE A 103 19.09 5.72 4.42
C ILE A 103 18.79 7.13 3.92
N ARG A 104 19.72 8.05 4.16
CA ARG A 104 19.63 9.43 3.69
C ARG A 104 20.62 9.63 2.54
N ILE A 105 20.09 9.84 1.32
CA ILE A 105 20.91 10.00 0.13
C ILE A 105 20.95 11.47 -0.26
N HIS A 106 22.16 12.03 -0.30
CA HIS A 106 22.42 13.39 -0.75
C HIS A 106 22.94 13.36 -2.18
N TRP A 107 22.04 13.64 -3.12
CA TRP A 107 22.33 13.69 -4.54
C TRP A 107 23.03 14.98 -4.91
N ARG A 108 23.95 14.88 -5.84
CA ARG A 108 24.59 16.05 -6.46
C ARG A 108 23.69 16.51 -7.62
N SER A 109 22.82 17.44 -7.37
CA SER A 109 22.03 18.10 -8.42
C SER A 109 22.88 19.20 -9.05
N GLY A 110 22.91 19.31 -10.40
CA GLY A 110 23.73 20.29 -11.13
C GLY A 110 23.59 21.74 -10.61
N GLU A 111 23.22 22.70 -11.41
CA GLU A 111 23.18 24.15 -11.03
C GLU A 111 22.13 24.49 -9.93
N LYS A 112 21.20 23.63 -9.57
CA LYS A 112 20.05 23.93 -8.68
C LYS A 112 20.19 23.45 -7.22
N GLY A 113 21.34 22.94 -6.79
CA GLY A 113 21.57 22.59 -5.39
C GLY A 113 21.48 21.07 -5.11
N ARG A 114 21.59 20.70 -3.82
CA ARG A 114 21.59 19.31 -3.35
C ARG A 114 20.14 18.82 -3.12
N VAL A 115 19.80 17.68 -3.67
CA VAL A 115 18.54 16.98 -3.37
C VAL A 115 18.83 15.89 -2.33
N THR A 116 18.00 15.77 -1.31
CA THR A 116 18.13 14.72 -0.30
C THR A 116 16.90 13.86 -0.34
N THR A 117 17.08 12.55 -0.50
CA THR A 117 16.00 11.55 -0.36
C THR A 117 16.23 10.73 0.90
N VAL A 118 15.14 10.33 1.54
CA VAL A 118 15.17 9.53 2.78
C VAL A 118 14.38 8.26 2.55
N HIS A 119 14.99 7.12 2.83
CA HIS A 119 14.39 5.80 2.66
C HIS A 119 14.46 5.05 3.98
N THR A 120 13.39 4.36 4.35
CA THR A 120 13.32 3.56 5.58
C THR A 120 13.27 2.08 5.23
N ILE A 121 14.19 1.32 5.80
CA ILE A 121 14.28 -0.13 5.67
C ILE A 121 13.86 -0.75 7.00
N THR A 122 12.96 -1.71 6.97
CA THR A 122 12.45 -2.44 8.12
C THR A 122 12.56 -3.95 7.89
N ALA A 123 12.35 -4.76 8.92
CA ALA A 123 12.31 -6.21 8.76
C ALA A 123 11.19 -6.68 7.79
N ALA A 124 10.07 -5.92 7.73
CA ALA A 124 8.96 -6.19 6.81
C ALA A 124 9.25 -5.72 5.37
N GLN A 125 10.10 -4.71 5.21
CA GLN A 125 10.52 -4.16 3.92
C GLN A 125 12.05 -4.03 3.90
N PRO A 126 12.78 -5.14 3.64
CA PRO A 126 14.24 -5.19 3.78
C PRO A 126 15.00 -4.51 2.64
N GLN A 127 14.33 -4.08 1.59
CA GLN A 127 14.90 -3.44 0.41
C GLN A 127 14.01 -2.31 -0.09
N VAL A 128 14.64 -1.27 -0.64
CA VAL A 128 13.98 -0.12 -1.26
C VAL A 128 14.48 0.02 -2.69
N GLN A 129 13.58 0.28 -3.64
CA GLN A 129 13.92 0.56 -5.02
C GLN A 129 14.38 2.01 -5.16
N LEU A 130 15.59 2.22 -5.64
CA LEU A 130 16.13 3.53 -6.03
C LEU A 130 16.12 3.68 -7.54
N PHE A 131 15.84 4.87 -8.02
CA PHE A 131 15.70 5.15 -9.46
C PHE A 131 16.86 6.02 -10.02
N GLY A 132 17.97 6.12 -9.29
CA GLY A 132 19.17 6.81 -9.76
C GLY A 132 19.29 8.27 -9.31
N ALA A 133 20.25 8.97 -9.90
CA ALA A 133 20.62 10.34 -9.54
C ALA A 133 19.51 11.37 -9.82
N ALA A 134 19.66 12.57 -9.24
CA ALA A 134 18.82 13.73 -9.54
C ALA A 134 18.88 14.19 -11.01
N THR A 135 19.92 13.77 -11.75
CA THR A 135 19.98 13.85 -13.20
C THR A 135 19.58 12.49 -13.78
N ASP A 136 18.29 12.24 -13.80
CA ASP A 136 17.76 11.02 -14.40
C ASP A 136 17.91 11.10 -15.93
N THR A 137 18.88 10.36 -16.46
CA THR A 137 19.11 10.28 -17.91
C THR A 137 18.13 9.32 -18.60
N ARG A 138 17.22 8.70 -17.83
CA ARG A 138 16.19 7.82 -18.39
C ARG A 138 15.28 8.61 -19.32
N GLY A 139 15.02 8.06 -20.48
CA GLY A 139 14.03 8.62 -21.39
C GLY A 139 12.62 8.60 -20.80
N ALA A 140 11.75 9.52 -21.21
CA ALA A 140 10.37 9.60 -20.75
C ALA A 140 9.61 8.25 -20.84
N GLY A 141 9.93 7.42 -21.84
CA GLY A 141 9.33 6.09 -22.02
C GLY A 141 9.74 5.08 -20.92
N GLU A 142 11.00 5.11 -20.49
CA GLU A 142 11.51 4.25 -19.42
C GLU A 142 10.90 4.63 -18.07
N VAL A 143 10.82 5.94 -17.78
CA VAL A 143 10.12 6.47 -16.61
C VAL A 143 8.64 6.08 -16.64
N ALA A 144 7.99 6.23 -17.79
CA ALA A 144 6.58 5.88 -17.96
C ALA A 144 6.32 4.40 -17.63
N TYR A 145 7.14 3.51 -18.17
CA TYR A 145 7.00 2.07 -17.90
C TYR A 145 7.24 1.72 -16.44
N ALA A 146 8.32 2.23 -15.84
CA ALA A 146 8.67 1.96 -14.45
C ALA A 146 7.56 2.40 -13.48
N TYR A 147 7.00 3.59 -13.68
CA TYR A 147 5.93 4.12 -12.84
C TYR A 147 4.57 3.46 -13.11
N ALA A 148 4.29 3.03 -14.34
CA ALA A 148 3.09 2.23 -14.62
C ALA A 148 3.14 0.87 -13.88
N VAL A 149 4.28 0.17 -13.91
CA VAL A 149 4.48 -1.07 -13.15
C VAL A 149 4.35 -0.81 -11.65
N LEU A 150 4.97 0.25 -11.13
CA LEU A 150 4.87 0.63 -9.73
C LEU A 150 3.42 0.89 -9.31
N GLY A 151 2.61 1.51 -10.16
CA GLY A 151 1.18 1.73 -9.92
C GLY A 151 0.37 0.43 -9.82
N VAL A 152 0.66 -0.56 -10.69
CA VAL A 152 0.06 -1.88 -10.61
C VAL A 152 0.48 -2.60 -9.33
N GLU A 153 1.77 -2.59 -9.00
CA GLU A 153 2.31 -3.20 -7.78
C GLU A 153 1.75 -2.55 -6.52
N HIS A 154 1.54 -1.24 -6.52
CA HIS A 154 0.91 -0.50 -5.42
C HIS A 154 -0.49 -1.03 -5.12
N ILE A 155 -1.31 -1.29 -6.13
CA ILE A 155 -2.66 -1.84 -5.94
C ILE A 155 -2.60 -3.31 -5.52
N LEU A 156 -1.77 -4.12 -6.16
CA LEU A 156 -1.71 -5.56 -5.86
C LEU A 156 -1.05 -5.85 -4.52
N GLY A 157 -0.14 -5.00 -4.06
CA GLY A 157 0.52 -5.08 -2.75
C GLY A 157 -0.23 -4.35 -1.63
N GLY A 158 -1.10 -3.38 -1.96
CA GLY A 158 -1.87 -2.60 -1.00
C GLY A 158 -3.15 -3.32 -0.57
N ILE A 159 -3.14 -3.97 0.60
CA ILE A 159 -4.31 -4.73 1.11
C ILE A 159 -5.53 -3.82 1.27
N ASP A 160 -5.38 -2.59 1.69
CA ASP A 160 -6.42 -1.58 1.81
C ASP A 160 -7.11 -1.29 0.46
N HIS A 161 -6.33 -1.11 -0.61
CA HIS A 161 -6.86 -0.94 -1.96
C HIS A 161 -7.59 -2.19 -2.46
N LEU A 162 -7.02 -3.39 -2.23
CA LEU A 162 -7.67 -4.64 -2.60
C LEU A 162 -9.02 -4.81 -1.90
N LEU A 163 -9.08 -4.58 -0.58
CA LEU A 163 -10.31 -4.70 0.19
C LEU A 163 -11.33 -3.62 -0.20
N PHE A 164 -10.88 -2.41 -0.51
CA PHE A 164 -11.75 -1.35 -1.00
C PHE A 164 -12.38 -1.70 -2.35
N VAL A 165 -11.57 -2.13 -3.34
CA VAL A 165 -12.05 -2.54 -4.68
C VAL A 165 -13.01 -3.73 -4.59
N ILE A 166 -12.71 -4.73 -3.75
CA ILE A 166 -13.61 -5.88 -3.53
C ILE A 166 -14.92 -5.42 -2.88
N SER A 167 -14.88 -4.49 -1.93
CA SER A 167 -16.08 -3.92 -1.31
C SER A 167 -16.93 -3.15 -2.32
N LEU A 168 -16.30 -2.35 -3.20
CA LEU A 168 -16.98 -1.67 -4.32
C LEU A 168 -17.60 -2.68 -5.31
N LEU A 169 -16.90 -3.77 -5.61
CA LEU A 169 -17.43 -4.83 -6.45
C LEU A 169 -18.67 -5.46 -5.84
N PHE A 170 -18.70 -5.72 -4.54
CA PHE A 170 -19.89 -6.23 -3.84
C PHE A 170 -21.02 -5.20 -3.75
N LEU A 171 -20.70 -3.92 -3.68
CA LEU A 171 -21.68 -2.82 -3.64
C LEU A 171 -22.36 -2.60 -5.00
N VAL A 172 -21.57 -2.51 -6.06
CA VAL A 172 -22.02 -2.12 -7.42
C VAL A 172 -22.36 -3.34 -8.28
N GLY A 173 -21.65 -4.46 -8.08
CA GLY A 173 -21.71 -5.65 -8.94
C GLY A 173 -20.92 -5.48 -10.25
N PHE A 174 -20.92 -6.54 -11.09
CA PHE A 174 -20.26 -6.53 -12.40
C PHE A 174 -21.08 -5.73 -13.42
N GLN A 175 -21.03 -4.42 -13.37
CA GLN A 175 -21.74 -3.49 -14.24
C GLN A 175 -20.78 -2.43 -14.79
N ARG A 176 -21.16 -1.78 -15.91
CA ARG A 176 -20.39 -0.64 -16.46
C ARG A 176 -20.18 0.49 -15.45
N ARG A 177 -21.13 0.66 -14.52
CA ARG A 177 -21.02 1.62 -13.42
C ARG A 177 -19.82 1.34 -12.50
N LEU A 178 -19.36 0.08 -12.38
CA LEU A 178 -18.18 -0.26 -11.57
C LEU A 178 -16.91 0.35 -12.17
N VAL A 179 -16.73 0.26 -13.48
CA VAL A 179 -15.58 0.89 -14.17
C VAL A 179 -15.59 2.39 -13.92
N LEU A 180 -16.73 3.07 -14.13
CA LEU A 180 -16.86 4.51 -13.86
C LEU A 180 -16.56 4.85 -12.39
N THR A 181 -16.95 3.98 -11.47
CA THR A 181 -16.67 4.16 -10.03
C THR A 181 -15.18 4.04 -9.73
N ILE A 182 -14.50 3.09 -10.36
CA ILE A 182 -13.05 2.88 -10.26
C ILE A 182 -12.31 4.09 -10.84
N THR A 183 -12.67 4.51 -12.06
CA THR A 183 -12.05 5.69 -12.70
C THR A 183 -12.26 6.97 -11.87
N ALA A 184 -13.44 7.16 -11.27
CA ALA A 184 -13.70 8.31 -10.40
C ALA A 184 -12.80 8.29 -9.15
N PHE A 185 -12.59 7.11 -8.56
CA PHE A 185 -11.63 6.93 -7.47
C PHE A 185 -10.21 7.26 -7.92
N THR A 186 -9.75 6.70 -9.06
CA THR A 186 -8.39 6.91 -9.58
C THR A 186 -8.13 8.38 -9.91
N VAL A 187 -9.09 9.09 -10.50
CA VAL A 187 -8.97 10.53 -10.79
C VAL A 187 -8.80 11.32 -9.49
N ALA A 188 -9.63 11.06 -8.50
CA ALA A 188 -9.55 11.74 -7.20
C ALA A 188 -8.23 11.43 -6.47
N HIS A 189 -7.83 10.16 -6.46
CA HIS A 189 -6.55 9.70 -5.93
C HIS A 189 -5.37 10.43 -6.61
N SER A 190 -5.40 10.53 -7.93
CA SER A 190 -4.38 11.22 -8.72
C SER A 190 -4.22 12.69 -8.33
N LEU A 191 -5.34 13.40 -8.11
CA LEU A 191 -5.33 14.81 -7.73
C LEU A 191 -4.62 15.04 -6.39
N THR A 192 -4.99 14.28 -5.37
CA THR A 192 -4.41 14.45 -4.02
C THR A 192 -3.01 13.87 -3.92
N LEU A 193 -2.72 12.77 -4.62
CA LEU A 193 -1.38 12.24 -4.74
C LEU A 193 -0.43 13.27 -5.38
N ALA A 194 -0.84 13.87 -6.51
CA ALA A 194 -0.04 14.89 -7.18
C ALA A 194 0.15 16.12 -6.30
N ALA A 195 -0.91 16.64 -5.68
CA ALA A 195 -0.83 17.79 -4.77
C ALA A 195 0.13 17.53 -3.59
N SER A 196 0.08 16.32 -3.03
CA SER A 196 0.96 15.94 -1.92
C SER A 196 2.39 15.64 -2.37
N ALA A 197 2.59 14.99 -3.52
CA ALA A 197 3.91 14.72 -4.09
C ALA A 197 4.66 16.01 -4.45
N LEU A 198 3.94 17.02 -4.94
CA LEU A 198 4.48 18.36 -5.24
C LEU A 198 4.66 19.23 -3.98
N GLY A 199 4.31 18.74 -2.80
CA GLY A 199 4.47 19.46 -1.55
C GLY A 199 3.40 20.52 -1.26
N TRP A 200 2.35 20.62 -2.08
CA TRP A 200 1.25 21.58 -1.87
C TRP A 200 0.33 21.16 -0.71
N LEU A 201 0.29 19.86 -0.42
CA LEU A 201 -0.53 19.30 0.63
C LEU A 201 0.28 18.29 1.45
N THR A 202 0.47 18.57 2.74
CA THR A 202 1.19 17.67 3.65
C THR A 202 0.32 17.33 4.84
N LEU A 203 0.00 16.06 5.00
CA LEU A 203 -0.76 15.54 6.13
C LEU A 203 0.05 14.47 6.86
N ARG A 204 -0.26 14.28 8.15
CA ARG A 204 0.33 13.19 8.94
C ARG A 204 -0.23 11.85 8.46
N GLY A 205 0.63 10.82 8.34
CA GLY A 205 0.23 9.47 7.90
C GLY A 205 -0.88 8.84 8.75
N PRO A 206 -0.72 8.70 10.09
CA PRO A 206 -1.66 7.96 10.92
C PRO A 206 -3.13 8.42 10.83
N PRO A 207 -3.48 9.73 10.85
CA PRO A 207 -4.85 10.19 10.63
C PRO A 207 -5.40 9.80 9.24
N VAL A 208 -4.59 9.94 8.19
CA VAL A 208 -4.99 9.59 6.82
C VAL A 208 -5.26 8.08 6.71
N GLU A 209 -4.37 7.24 7.23
CA GLU A 209 -4.52 5.78 7.25
C GLU A 209 -5.76 5.34 8.03
N ALA A 210 -6.07 6.01 9.16
CA ALA A 210 -7.28 5.73 9.92
C ALA A 210 -8.55 5.98 9.10
N VAL A 211 -8.60 7.08 8.32
CA VAL A 211 -9.74 7.43 7.47
C VAL A 211 -9.80 6.52 6.24
N ILE A 212 -8.66 6.11 5.67
CA ILE A 212 -8.60 5.08 4.61
C ILE A 212 -9.25 3.79 5.09
N ALA A 213 -8.83 3.27 6.25
CA ALA A 213 -9.42 2.07 6.82
C ALA A 213 -10.92 2.23 7.11
N LEU A 214 -11.34 3.39 7.64
CA LEU A 214 -12.75 3.70 7.89
C LEU A 214 -13.56 3.70 6.59
N SER A 215 -13.02 4.19 5.48
CA SER A 215 -13.70 4.17 4.18
C SER A 215 -14.05 2.76 3.72
N ILE A 216 -13.16 1.79 3.97
CA ILE A 216 -13.38 0.36 3.67
C ILE A 216 -14.53 -0.18 4.53
N VAL A 217 -14.55 0.14 5.84
CA VAL A 217 -15.66 -0.24 6.74
C VAL A 217 -16.99 0.27 6.21
N LEU A 218 -17.05 1.55 5.84
CA LEU A 218 -18.28 2.18 5.36
C LEU A 218 -18.80 1.54 4.07
N VAL A 219 -17.91 1.29 3.09
CA VAL A 219 -18.30 0.63 1.82
C VAL A 219 -18.71 -0.82 2.05
N ALA A 220 -18.01 -1.57 2.91
CA ALA A 220 -18.37 -2.94 3.24
C ALA A 220 -19.72 -3.03 3.97
N ALA A 221 -19.96 -2.12 4.95
CA ALA A 221 -21.23 -2.03 5.65
C ALA A 221 -22.37 -1.69 4.70
N GLU A 222 -22.15 -0.74 3.79
CA GLU A 222 -23.13 -0.36 2.77
C GLU A 222 -23.43 -1.51 1.81
N ALA A 223 -22.42 -2.29 1.43
CA ALA A 223 -22.60 -3.47 0.60
C ALA A 223 -23.42 -4.57 1.29
N LEU A 224 -23.37 -4.68 2.63
CA LEU A 224 -24.18 -5.61 3.42
C LEU A 224 -25.67 -5.21 3.46
N HIS A 225 -25.96 -3.90 3.50
CA HIS A 225 -27.33 -3.42 3.60
C HIS A 225 -28.00 -3.43 2.22
N GLY A 226 -29.12 -4.15 2.11
CA GLY A 226 -29.90 -4.27 0.86
C GLY A 226 -30.79 -3.06 0.54
N ARG A 227 -30.66 -1.93 1.26
CA ARG A 227 -31.51 -0.76 1.09
C ARG A 227 -31.02 0.10 -0.08
N ASP A 228 -31.97 0.81 -0.71
CA ASP A 228 -31.65 1.80 -1.75
C ASP A 228 -31.14 3.09 -1.07
N THR A 229 -29.83 3.19 -0.95
CA THR A 229 -29.15 4.30 -0.28
C THR A 229 -28.54 5.24 -1.30
N TRP A 230 -28.16 6.41 -0.83
CA TRP A 230 -27.47 7.42 -1.65
C TRP A 230 -26.15 6.89 -2.23
N THR A 231 -25.40 6.10 -1.46
CA THR A 231 -24.17 5.45 -1.87
C THR A 231 -24.37 4.49 -3.05
N ARG A 232 -25.43 3.69 -3.03
CA ARG A 232 -25.78 2.81 -4.15
C ARG A 232 -26.28 3.57 -5.38
N ARG A 233 -26.90 4.71 -5.17
CA ARG A 233 -27.40 5.56 -6.25
C ARG A 233 -26.26 6.30 -6.96
N TRP A 234 -25.25 6.74 -6.22
CA TRP A 234 -24.12 7.55 -6.69
C TRP A 234 -22.75 6.96 -6.27
N PRO A 235 -22.43 5.69 -6.60
CA PRO A 235 -21.22 5.04 -6.12
C PRO A 235 -19.93 5.72 -6.62
N ALA A 236 -19.94 6.28 -7.83
CA ALA A 236 -18.80 7.01 -8.38
C ALA A 236 -18.46 8.27 -7.57
N MET A 237 -19.48 8.98 -7.06
CA MET A 237 -19.27 10.17 -6.24
C MET A 237 -18.67 9.81 -4.87
N VAL A 238 -19.16 8.73 -4.25
CA VAL A 238 -18.62 8.23 -2.98
C VAL A 238 -17.18 7.73 -3.17
N ALA A 239 -16.91 6.98 -4.24
CA ALA A 239 -15.57 6.54 -4.58
C ALA A 239 -14.62 7.71 -4.86
N PHE A 240 -15.09 8.78 -5.49
CA PHE A 240 -14.31 10.00 -5.70
C PHE A 240 -13.84 10.60 -4.37
N PHE A 241 -14.75 10.81 -3.41
CA PHE A 241 -14.38 11.38 -2.11
C PHE A 241 -13.40 10.48 -1.34
N PHE A 242 -13.58 9.16 -1.37
CA PHE A 242 -12.63 8.24 -0.76
C PHE A 242 -11.29 8.21 -1.52
N GLY A 243 -11.30 8.33 -2.83
CA GLY A 243 -10.10 8.45 -3.65
C GLY A 243 -9.23 9.65 -3.24
N LEU A 244 -9.84 10.80 -2.92
CA LEU A 244 -9.10 11.96 -2.41
C LEU A 244 -8.32 11.63 -1.14
N VAL A 245 -8.90 10.86 -0.23
CA VAL A 245 -8.24 10.47 1.01
C VAL A 245 -7.13 9.45 0.76
N HIS A 246 -7.40 8.44 -0.07
CA HIS A 246 -6.43 7.39 -0.39
C HIS A 246 -5.16 7.94 -1.08
N GLY A 247 -5.30 8.93 -1.96
CA GLY A 247 -4.15 9.56 -2.61
C GLY A 247 -3.21 10.28 -1.65
N LEU A 248 -3.70 10.73 -0.51
CA LEU A 248 -2.87 11.34 0.54
C LEU A 248 -2.02 10.29 1.29
N GLY A 249 -2.51 9.05 1.41
CA GLY A 249 -1.83 7.99 2.16
C GLY A 249 -0.54 7.50 1.50
N PHE A 250 -0.44 7.54 0.17
CA PHE A 250 0.73 7.05 -0.56
C PHE A 250 1.77 8.14 -0.89
N ALA A 251 1.44 9.39 -0.68
CA ALA A 251 2.30 10.49 -1.09
C ALA A 251 3.65 10.56 -0.35
N SER A 252 3.73 10.08 0.89
CA SER A 252 4.99 9.94 1.62
C SER A 252 5.87 8.86 0.98
N ALA A 253 5.31 7.69 0.70
CA ALA A 253 6.02 6.59 0.04
C ALA A 253 6.52 6.99 -1.36
N LEU A 254 5.72 7.70 -2.14
CA LEU A 254 6.13 8.18 -3.46
C LEU A 254 7.26 9.20 -3.40
N ARG A 255 7.29 10.05 -2.36
CA ARG A 255 8.43 10.97 -2.11
C ARG A 255 9.68 10.24 -1.68
N GLU A 256 9.55 9.16 -0.90
CA GLU A 256 10.67 8.30 -0.49
C GLU A 256 11.25 7.51 -1.67
N ILE A 257 10.41 7.03 -2.58
CA ILE A 257 10.84 6.37 -3.83
C ILE A 257 11.61 7.37 -4.72
N GLY A 258 11.29 8.66 -4.63
CA GLY A 258 11.83 9.73 -5.43
C GLY A 258 11.05 9.95 -6.73
N LEU A 259 10.79 11.21 -7.06
CA LEU A 259 10.17 11.59 -8.33
C LEU A 259 11.24 12.15 -9.26
N PRO A 260 11.38 11.68 -10.50
CA PRO A 260 12.30 12.22 -11.48
C PRO A 260 11.92 13.66 -11.80
N GLN A 261 12.78 14.62 -11.44
CA GLN A 261 12.45 16.06 -11.52
C GLN A 261 12.11 16.51 -12.94
N GLU A 262 12.74 15.94 -13.96
CA GLU A 262 12.49 16.28 -15.37
C GLU A 262 11.23 15.61 -15.93
N HIS A 263 10.76 14.53 -15.30
CA HIS A 263 9.65 13.71 -15.78
C HIS A 263 8.55 13.49 -14.73
N VAL A 264 8.38 14.43 -13.78
CA VAL A 264 7.40 14.32 -12.67
C VAL A 264 5.99 14.10 -13.21
N VAL A 265 5.57 14.86 -14.21
CA VAL A 265 4.23 14.74 -14.80
C VAL A 265 4.04 13.36 -15.43
N THR A 266 5.02 12.90 -16.21
CA THR A 266 5.01 11.56 -16.82
C THR A 266 4.91 10.47 -15.76
N ALA A 267 5.74 10.55 -14.72
CA ALA A 267 5.76 9.60 -13.62
C ALA A 267 4.39 9.53 -12.89
N LEU A 268 3.82 10.68 -12.54
CA LEU A 268 2.53 10.74 -11.86
C LEU A 268 1.37 10.22 -12.72
N LEU A 269 1.32 10.59 -14.00
CA LEU A 269 0.27 10.13 -14.91
C LEU A 269 0.35 8.62 -15.15
N THR A 270 1.55 8.10 -15.41
CA THR A 270 1.71 6.67 -15.69
C THR A 270 1.58 5.81 -14.44
N PHE A 271 1.96 6.30 -13.26
CA PHE A 271 1.67 5.65 -11.99
C PHE A 271 0.16 5.48 -11.80
N ASN A 272 -0.62 6.55 -11.97
CA ASN A 272 -2.08 6.49 -11.81
C ASN A 272 -2.76 5.65 -12.89
N PHE A 273 -2.22 5.63 -14.11
CA PHE A 273 -2.64 4.67 -15.13
C PHE A 273 -2.40 3.23 -14.67
N GLY A 274 -1.23 2.94 -14.08
CA GLY A 274 -0.92 1.64 -13.46
C GLY A 274 -1.88 1.28 -12.32
N VAL A 275 -2.23 2.25 -11.47
CA VAL A 275 -3.24 2.09 -10.42
C VAL A 275 -4.57 1.63 -11.01
N GLU A 276 -5.08 2.29 -12.04
CA GLU A 276 -6.34 1.93 -12.68
C GLU A 276 -6.29 0.53 -13.32
N VAL A 277 -5.20 0.23 -14.03
CA VAL A 277 -4.96 -1.12 -14.58
C VAL A 277 -4.95 -2.17 -13.46
N GLY A 278 -4.25 -1.93 -12.36
CA GLY A 278 -4.21 -2.83 -11.21
C GLY A 278 -5.60 -3.11 -10.63
N GLN A 279 -6.42 -2.08 -10.44
CA GLN A 279 -7.80 -2.22 -9.97
C GLN A 279 -8.67 -3.01 -10.94
N LEU A 280 -8.56 -2.74 -12.24
CA LEU A 280 -9.30 -3.48 -13.27
C LEU A 280 -8.85 -4.94 -13.35
N LEU A 281 -7.57 -5.24 -13.13
CA LEU A 281 -7.06 -6.62 -13.04
C LEU A 281 -7.67 -7.38 -11.87
N VAL A 282 -7.82 -6.74 -10.70
CA VAL A 282 -8.51 -7.34 -9.54
C VAL A 282 -9.96 -7.67 -9.88
N VAL A 283 -10.69 -6.75 -10.50
CA VAL A 283 -12.08 -6.96 -10.92
C VAL A 283 -12.18 -8.06 -11.98
N ALA A 284 -11.28 -8.06 -12.96
CA ALA A 284 -11.24 -9.09 -14.01
C ALA A 284 -10.93 -10.47 -13.44
N SER A 285 -10.03 -10.56 -12.46
CA SER A 285 -9.70 -11.81 -11.76
C SER A 285 -10.89 -12.33 -10.96
N ALA A 286 -11.61 -11.44 -10.25
CA ALA A 286 -12.82 -11.80 -9.53
C ALA A 286 -13.94 -12.26 -10.49
N PHE A 287 -14.10 -11.60 -11.63
CA PHE A 287 -15.03 -11.99 -12.68
C PHE A 287 -14.68 -13.37 -13.25
N GLY A 288 -13.42 -13.58 -13.63
CA GLY A 288 -12.93 -14.86 -14.16
C GLY A 288 -13.15 -16.01 -13.19
N LEU A 289 -12.88 -15.79 -11.90
CA LEU A 289 -13.10 -16.78 -10.85
C LEU A 289 -14.60 -17.13 -10.71
N THR A 290 -15.48 -16.14 -10.65
CA THR A 290 -16.93 -16.38 -10.54
C THR A 290 -17.48 -17.09 -11.76
N TRP A 291 -16.98 -16.76 -12.96
CA TRP A 291 -17.36 -17.42 -14.21
C TRP A 291 -16.90 -18.89 -14.25
N LEU A 292 -15.65 -19.16 -13.84
CA LEU A 292 -15.09 -20.51 -13.79
C LEU A 292 -15.86 -21.40 -12.80
N LEU A 293 -16.12 -20.89 -11.61
CA LEU A 293 -16.92 -21.59 -10.60
C LEU A 293 -18.35 -21.85 -11.08
N GLY A 294 -18.95 -20.90 -11.79
CA GLY A 294 -20.28 -21.06 -12.41
C GLY A 294 -20.32 -22.18 -13.44
N ARG A 295 -19.28 -22.32 -14.28
CA ARG A 295 -19.18 -23.42 -15.24
C ARG A 295 -19.04 -24.79 -14.59
N TRP A 296 -18.25 -24.89 -13.53
CA TRP A 296 -18.06 -26.13 -12.77
C TRP A 296 -19.38 -26.63 -12.16
N HIS A 297 -20.23 -25.72 -11.66
CA HIS A 297 -21.54 -26.08 -11.11
C HIS A 297 -22.56 -26.45 -12.19
N ALA A 298 -22.45 -25.86 -13.38
CA ALA A 298 -23.34 -26.16 -14.52
C ALA A 298 -23.02 -27.50 -15.20
N SER A 299 -21.81 -28.01 -15.06
CA SER A 299 -21.34 -29.26 -15.68
C SER A 299 -21.61 -30.50 -14.80
N GLY A 300 -22.18 -30.34 -13.61
CA GLY A 300 -22.56 -31.47 -12.72
C GLY A 300 -23.86 -32.16 -13.16
N PRO A 301 -24.00 -33.50 -12.97
CA PRO A 301 -25.12 -34.30 -13.45
C PRO A 301 -26.48 -34.06 -12.73
N LEU A 302 -26.63 -32.99 -11.93
CA LEU A 302 -27.82 -32.67 -11.16
C LEU A 302 -28.57 -31.39 -11.59
N ALA A 303 -28.34 -30.92 -12.84
CA ALA A 303 -28.98 -29.72 -13.37
C ALA A 303 -30.41 -30.01 -13.89
N MET A 304 -31.27 -30.53 -13.06
CA MET A 304 -32.69 -30.65 -13.42
C MET A 304 -33.59 -30.21 -12.23
N GLY A 305 -34.01 -28.95 -12.31
CA GLY A 305 -35.27 -28.49 -11.74
C GLY A 305 -35.41 -28.38 -10.23
N ARG A 306 -34.52 -27.61 -9.53
CA ARG A 306 -34.89 -27.01 -8.22
C ARG A 306 -34.05 -25.74 -7.97
N VAL A 307 -34.71 -24.72 -7.38
CA VAL A 307 -34.01 -23.54 -6.82
C VAL A 307 -32.92 -24.03 -5.88
N THR A 308 -31.67 -23.98 -6.34
CA THR A 308 -30.58 -24.74 -5.76
C THR A 308 -29.99 -24.06 -4.52
N PRO A 309 -29.45 -24.81 -3.55
CA PRO A 309 -28.71 -24.29 -2.40
C PRO A 309 -27.48 -23.39 -2.81
N ALA A 310 -27.07 -23.40 -4.07
CA ALA A 310 -26.03 -22.57 -4.62
C ALA A 310 -26.32 -21.06 -4.47
N SER A 311 -27.56 -20.59 -4.57
CA SER A 311 -27.93 -19.19 -4.35
C SER A 311 -27.77 -18.76 -2.88
N LYS A 312 -28.09 -19.65 -1.95
CA LYS A 312 -27.89 -19.40 -0.51
C LYS A 312 -26.42 -19.48 -0.11
N MET A 313 -25.66 -20.37 -0.73
CA MET A 313 -24.20 -20.49 -0.48
C MET A 313 -23.43 -19.29 -1.00
N SER A 314 -23.77 -18.75 -2.18
CA SER A 314 -23.17 -17.52 -2.70
C SER A 314 -23.52 -16.28 -1.86
N MET A 315 -24.75 -16.21 -1.34
CA MET A 315 -25.19 -15.14 -0.46
C MET A 315 -24.47 -15.21 0.91
N ASN A 316 -24.29 -16.42 1.45
CA ASN A 316 -23.53 -16.60 2.70
C ASN A 316 -22.05 -16.23 2.52
N LEU A 317 -21.42 -16.64 1.41
CA LEU A 317 -20.01 -16.31 1.13
C LEU A 317 -19.80 -14.80 1.00
N ARG A 318 -20.68 -14.10 0.27
CA ARG A 318 -20.66 -12.65 0.17
C ARG A 318 -20.75 -11.98 1.54
N THR A 319 -21.69 -12.42 2.36
CA THR A 319 -21.91 -11.87 3.70
C THR A 319 -20.70 -12.11 4.60
N VAL A 320 -20.16 -13.33 4.62
CA VAL A 320 -18.95 -13.66 5.40
C VAL A 320 -17.75 -12.83 4.94
N SER A 321 -17.54 -12.70 3.63
CA SER A 321 -16.45 -11.88 3.09
C SER A 321 -16.56 -10.40 3.51
N LEU A 322 -17.75 -9.81 3.41
CA LEU A 322 -17.97 -8.41 3.78
C LEU A 322 -17.82 -8.18 5.29
N TYR A 323 -18.24 -9.12 6.14
CA TYR A 323 -17.96 -9.04 7.57
C TYR A 323 -16.46 -9.15 7.86
N GLY A 324 -15.75 -10.09 7.19
CA GLY A 324 -14.30 -10.23 7.32
C GLY A 324 -13.57 -8.96 6.93
N ILE A 325 -13.91 -8.35 5.79
CA ILE A 325 -13.36 -7.07 5.33
C ILE A 325 -13.65 -5.97 6.34
N GLY A 326 -14.90 -5.84 6.78
CA GLY A 326 -15.32 -4.79 7.72
C GLY A 326 -14.61 -4.91 9.07
N VAL A 327 -14.43 -6.12 9.60
CA VAL A 327 -13.73 -6.37 10.87
C VAL A 327 -12.23 -6.03 10.75
N ALA A 328 -11.57 -6.50 9.68
CA ALA A 328 -10.16 -6.20 9.45
C ALA A 328 -9.92 -4.69 9.32
N ALA A 329 -10.73 -4.01 8.51
CA ALA A 329 -10.62 -2.57 8.31
C ALA A 329 -10.96 -1.77 9.59
N ALA A 330 -11.95 -2.20 10.39
CA ALA A 330 -12.27 -1.58 11.66
C ALA A 330 -11.11 -1.72 12.66
N PHE A 331 -10.50 -2.91 12.74
CA PHE A 331 -9.30 -3.11 13.57
C PHE A 331 -8.18 -2.16 13.17
N TRP A 332 -7.89 -2.01 11.86
CA TRP A 332 -6.86 -1.09 11.40
C TRP A 332 -7.21 0.37 11.71
N SER A 333 -8.44 0.80 11.48
CA SER A 333 -8.88 2.17 11.80
C SER A 333 -8.68 2.47 13.29
N ILE A 334 -9.12 1.57 14.17
CA ILE A 334 -8.99 1.73 15.62
C ILE A 334 -7.50 1.75 16.03
N SER A 335 -6.69 0.85 15.49
CA SER A 335 -5.25 0.80 15.81
C SER A 335 -4.51 2.07 15.40
N ARG A 336 -4.87 2.67 14.24
CA ARG A 336 -4.30 3.95 13.80
C ARG A 336 -4.77 5.12 14.66
N ILE A 337 -6.04 5.14 15.06
CA ILE A 337 -6.58 6.17 15.99
C ILE A 337 -5.88 6.07 17.35
N ALA A 338 -5.68 4.86 17.87
CA ALA A 338 -4.95 4.66 19.12
C ALA A 338 -3.50 5.16 19.03
N ALA A 339 -2.82 4.93 17.91
CA ALA A 339 -1.46 5.42 17.66
C ALA A 339 -1.37 6.95 17.50
N ILE A 340 -2.48 7.65 17.23
CA ILE A 340 -2.52 9.12 17.20
C ILE A 340 -2.63 9.69 18.64
N ALA A 341 -3.29 8.93 19.53
CA ALA A 341 -3.56 9.37 20.91
C ALA A 341 -2.41 9.03 21.87
N ALA A 342 -1.51 8.11 21.49
CA ALA A 342 -0.32 7.73 22.26
C ALA A 342 0.87 8.64 21.93
#